data_032e6a70b1ed36a7c59c3a6c121f47a0
#
_entry.id   032e6a70b1ed36a7c59c3a6c121f47a0
#
_cell.length_a   1.000
_cell.length_b   1.000
_cell.length_c   1.000
_cell.angle_alpha   90.00
_cell.angle_beta   90.00
_cell.angle_gamma   90.00
#
_symmetry.space_group_name_H-M   'P 1'
#
loop_
_entity.id
_entity.type
_entity.pdbx_description
1 polymer ?
#
loop_
_entity_poly.entity_id
_entity_poly.type
_entity_poly.pdbx_seq_one_letter_code
_entity_poly.pdbx_strand_id
1 'polypeptide(L)'
;MYVYDEHDRQMAAERVAQFRDQTERALAGELAEDEFLPLRLQNGLYVQRLAPMLRICVPYGMMRSDQLRRLARITRDYDKGYAHFTTRQNVQLNWPALEDVPDILAELAEVEMHANQTSGNCIRNTTTDQFSGVQSDEIADPRPYCEIIRQWSTFHPEFAFLPRKFKVAVNASEQTDRAAIQVHDIGLQMVRNEAGDLGFRVHVGGGLGRTPMVGPVIRDFLPELDLLT
;
A
#
# COMPACT_ATOMS: atom_id res chain seq x y z
N MET A 1 -6.66 4.04 14.20
CA MET A 1 -6.80 3.82 12.75
C MET A 1 -7.39 5.07 12.14
N TYR A 2 -6.87 5.53 11.01
CA TYR A 2 -7.41 6.69 10.30
C TYR A 2 -8.84 6.42 9.83
N VAL A 3 -9.67 7.44 9.88
CA VAL A 3 -11.07 7.40 9.41
C VAL A 3 -11.19 8.39 8.26
N TYR A 4 -11.72 7.95 7.13
CA TYR A 4 -11.87 8.80 5.95
C TYR A 4 -12.78 9.99 6.24
N ASP A 5 -12.35 11.17 5.82
CA ASP A 5 -13.20 12.35 5.76
C ASP A 5 -14.08 12.34 4.49
N GLU A 6 -14.79 13.41 4.24
CA GLU A 6 -15.66 13.54 3.06
C GLU A 6 -14.85 13.57 1.76
N HIS A 7 -13.68 14.21 1.79
CA HIS A 7 -12.80 14.31 0.62
C HIS A 7 -12.22 12.94 0.25
N ASP A 8 -11.74 12.15 1.22
CA ASP A 8 -11.25 10.80 1.00
C ASP A 8 -12.33 9.90 0.36
N ARG A 9 -13.56 9.97 0.89
CA ARG A 9 -14.68 9.18 0.35
C ARG A 9 -15.03 9.59 -1.06
N GLN A 10 -15.04 10.89 -1.35
CA GLN A 10 -15.28 11.40 -2.69
C GLN A 10 -14.18 10.93 -3.65
N MET A 11 -12.92 11.06 -3.29
CA MET A 11 -11.79 10.60 -4.12
C MET A 11 -11.85 9.10 -4.40
N ALA A 12 -12.22 8.29 -3.40
CA ALA A 12 -12.38 6.85 -3.58
C ALA A 12 -13.52 6.53 -4.56
N ALA A 13 -14.67 7.21 -4.44
CA ALA A 13 -15.81 7.04 -5.32
C ALA A 13 -15.50 7.47 -6.77
N GLU A 14 -14.85 8.61 -6.95
CA GLU A 14 -14.41 9.09 -8.27
C GLU A 14 -13.43 8.12 -8.94
N ARG A 15 -12.51 7.54 -8.17
CA ARG A 15 -11.58 6.53 -8.67
C ARG A 15 -12.31 5.27 -9.11
N VAL A 16 -13.31 4.81 -8.38
CA VAL A 16 -14.16 3.66 -8.75
C VAL A 16 -14.90 3.95 -10.05
N ALA A 17 -15.54 5.12 -10.16
CA ALA A 17 -16.27 5.51 -11.37
C ALA A 17 -15.35 5.61 -12.59
N GLN A 18 -14.17 6.20 -12.45
CA GLN A 18 -13.16 6.26 -13.51
C GLN A 18 -12.71 4.88 -13.95
N PHE A 19 -12.43 3.98 -13.00
CA PHE A 19 -11.98 2.63 -13.35
C PHE A 19 -13.08 1.79 -13.99
N ARG A 20 -14.34 2.00 -13.64
CA ARG A 20 -15.50 1.38 -14.28
C ARG A 20 -15.56 1.76 -15.76
N ASP A 21 -15.52 3.06 -16.09
CA ASP A 21 -15.47 3.54 -17.49
C ASP A 21 -14.30 2.89 -18.27
N GLN A 22 -13.12 2.89 -17.67
CA GLN A 22 -11.93 2.31 -18.30
C GLN A 22 -12.08 0.80 -18.56
N THR A 23 -12.68 0.07 -17.62
CA THR A 23 -12.92 -1.38 -17.75
C THR A 23 -13.97 -1.67 -18.83
N GLU A 24 -15.08 -0.93 -18.83
CA GLU A 24 -16.14 -1.06 -19.84
C GLU A 24 -15.59 -0.79 -21.25
N ARG A 25 -14.81 0.25 -21.44
CA ARG A 25 -14.17 0.56 -22.73
C ARG A 25 -13.13 -0.48 -23.15
N ALA A 26 -12.38 -1.03 -22.21
CA ALA A 26 -11.44 -2.12 -22.50
C ALA A 26 -12.17 -3.40 -22.93
N LEU A 27 -13.28 -3.76 -22.26
CA LEU A 27 -14.11 -4.91 -22.63
C LEU A 27 -14.82 -4.71 -23.98
N ALA A 28 -15.20 -3.48 -24.31
CA ALA A 28 -15.78 -3.14 -25.61
C ALA A 28 -14.74 -3.10 -26.76
N GLY A 29 -13.43 -3.17 -26.43
CA GLY A 29 -12.35 -3.06 -27.43
C GLY A 29 -12.07 -1.62 -27.87
N GLU A 30 -12.57 -0.63 -27.14
CA GLU A 30 -12.34 0.81 -27.40
C GLU A 30 -11.03 1.30 -26.76
N LEU A 31 -10.50 0.56 -25.81
CA LEU A 31 -9.25 0.83 -25.11
C LEU A 31 -8.30 -0.35 -25.32
N ALA A 32 -7.17 -0.12 -25.96
CA ALA A 32 -6.19 -1.17 -26.25
C ALA A 32 -5.51 -1.66 -24.96
N GLU A 33 -5.00 -2.91 -24.96
CA GLU A 33 -4.39 -3.52 -23.76
C GLU A 33 -3.17 -2.73 -23.25
N ASP A 34 -2.37 -2.15 -24.12
CA ASP A 34 -1.20 -1.34 -23.75
C ASP A 34 -1.61 0.02 -23.13
N GLU A 35 -2.75 0.57 -23.52
CA GLU A 35 -3.36 1.76 -22.90
C GLU A 35 -4.04 1.41 -21.58
N PHE A 36 -4.73 0.27 -21.49
CA PHE A 36 -5.40 -0.18 -20.29
C PHE A 36 -4.42 -0.67 -19.20
N LEU A 37 -3.27 -1.23 -19.59
CA LEU A 37 -2.28 -1.77 -18.67
C LEU A 37 -1.84 -0.80 -17.56
N PRO A 38 -1.38 0.44 -17.82
CA PRO A 38 -1.01 1.37 -16.76
C PRO A 38 -2.21 1.75 -15.87
N LEU A 39 -3.40 1.87 -16.43
CA LEU A 39 -4.61 2.27 -15.71
C LEU A 39 -5.06 1.18 -14.72
N ARG A 40 -5.12 -0.07 -15.18
CA ARG A 40 -5.49 -1.18 -14.29
C ARG A 40 -4.45 -1.46 -13.21
N LEU A 41 -3.16 -1.28 -13.52
CA LEU A 41 -2.10 -1.41 -12.52
C LEU A 41 -2.21 -0.36 -11.41
N GLN A 42 -2.65 0.87 -11.69
CA GLN A 42 -2.92 1.86 -10.64
C GLN A 42 -4.01 1.41 -9.67
N ASN A 43 -4.95 0.60 -10.13
CA ASN A 43 -6.07 0.07 -9.35
C ASN A 43 -5.82 -1.34 -8.79
N GLY A 44 -4.58 -1.77 -8.67
CA GLY A 44 -4.21 -3.04 -8.04
C GLY A 44 -4.41 -4.28 -8.90
N LEU A 45 -4.84 -4.11 -10.17
CA LEU A 45 -5.26 -5.20 -11.03
C LEU A 45 -4.14 -5.68 -11.97
N TYR A 46 -3.84 -6.97 -11.88
CA TYR A 46 -2.99 -7.70 -12.82
C TYR A 46 -3.84 -8.66 -13.65
N VAL A 47 -3.70 -8.63 -14.97
CA VAL A 47 -4.23 -9.67 -15.84
C VAL A 47 -3.12 -10.71 -16.01
N GLN A 48 -3.24 -11.81 -15.29
CA GLN A 48 -2.31 -12.94 -15.36
C GLN A 48 -2.80 -13.98 -16.39
N ARG A 49 -1.90 -14.90 -16.77
CA ARG A 49 -2.16 -15.88 -17.82
C ARG A 49 -3.45 -16.69 -17.62
N LEU A 50 -3.80 -17.01 -16.37
CA LEU A 50 -4.93 -17.90 -16.06
C LEU A 50 -6.17 -17.14 -15.55
N ALA A 51 -5.97 -16.00 -14.89
CA ALA A 51 -7.04 -15.18 -14.34
C ALA A 51 -6.53 -13.81 -13.93
N PRO A 52 -7.38 -12.78 -13.86
CA PRO A 52 -7.04 -11.53 -13.18
C PRO A 52 -6.70 -11.76 -11.71
N MET A 53 -5.86 -10.89 -11.17
CA MET A 53 -5.49 -10.86 -9.76
C MET A 53 -5.62 -9.44 -9.25
N LEU A 54 -6.47 -9.22 -8.26
CA LEU A 54 -6.66 -7.92 -7.61
C LEU A 54 -5.93 -7.89 -6.27
N ARG A 55 -5.11 -6.88 -6.06
CA ARG A 55 -4.44 -6.64 -4.78
C ARG A 55 -5.04 -5.44 -4.08
N ILE A 56 -5.56 -5.66 -2.88
CA ILE A 56 -6.27 -4.69 -2.06
C ILE A 56 -5.30 -4.11 -1.05
N CYS A 57 -5.29 -2.80 -0.90
CA CYS A 57 -4.43 -2.09 0.04
C CYS A 57 -4.94 -2.25 1.48
N VAL A 58 -4.04 -2.65 2.37
CA VAL A 58 -4.25 -2.60 3.81
C VAL A 58 -3.15 -1.73 4.39
N PRO A 59 -3.40 -0.43 4.59
CA PRO A 59 -2.38 0.53 5.01
C PRO A 59 -1.67 0.06 6.28
N TYR A 60 -0.33 -0.02 6.20
CA TYR A 60 0.55 -0.50 7.28
C TYR A 60 0.03 -1.75 8.01
N GLY A 61 -0.71 -2.61 7.31
CA GLY A 61 -1.24 -3.89 7.83
C GLY A 61 -2.43 -3.77 8.78
N MET A 62 -2.97 -2.58 9.00
CA MET A 62 -4.06 -2.37 9.95
C MET A 62 -5.43 -2.49 9.27
N MET A 63 -6.31 -3.33 9.85
CA MET A 63 -7.63 -3.61 9.31
C MET A 63 -8.69 -3.62 10.42
N ARG A 64 -9.85 -3.01 10.15
CA ARG A 64 -11.02 -3.09 11.03
C ARG A 64 -11.81 -4.37 10.79
N SER A 65 -12.63 -4.74 11.77
CA SER A 65 -13.47 -5.94 11.69
C SER A 65 -14.55 -5.87 10.61
N ASP A 66 -15.08 -4.68 10.30
CA ASP A 66 -16.03 -4.47 9.19
C ASP A 66 -15.35 -4.64 7.83
N GLN A 67 -14.13 -4.15 7.68
CA GLN A 67 -13.31 -4.36 6.49
C GLN A 67 -13.01 -5.85 6.27
N LEU A 68 -12.64 -6.58 7.32
CA LEU A 68 -12.40 -8.03 7.23
C LEU A 68 -13.68 -8.79 6.84
N ARG A 69 -14.85 -8.41 7.38
CA ARG A 69 -16.13 -9.00 6.99
C ARG A 69 -16.47 -8.71 5.53
N ARG A 70 -16.21 -7.48 5.05
CA ARG A 70 -16.40 -7.11 3.65
C ARG A 70 -15.49 -7.93 2.75
N LEU A 71 -14.22 -8.08 3.06
CA LEU A 71 -13.28 -8.93 2.32
C LEU A 71 -13.75 -10.39 2.29
N ALA A 72 -14.21 -10.93 3.42
CA ALA A 72 -14.72 -12.29 3.48
C ALA A 72 -15.99 -12.50 2.64
N ARG A 73 -16.83 -11.47 2.48
CA ARG A 73 -17.98 -11.48 1.56
C ARG A 73 -17.50 -11.43 0.11
N ILE A 74 -16.66 -10.46 -0.24
CA ILE A 74 -16.11 -10.30 -1.60
C ILE A 74 -15.44 -11.61 -2.08
N THR A 75 -14.68 -12.31 -1.21
CA THR A 75 -14.04 -13.57 -1.60
C THR A 75 -15.05 -14.66 -1.96
N ARG A 76 -16.22 -14.68 -1.34
CA ARG A 76 -17.27 -15.66 -1.62
C ARG A 76 -18.09 -15.31 -2.85
N ASP A 77 -18.35 -14.01 -3.04
CA ASP A 77 -19.25 -13.53 -4.08
C ASP A 77 -18.53 -13.40 -5.44
N TYR A 78 -17.24 -13.04 -5.44
CA TYR A 78 -16.46 -12.68 -6.65
C TYR A 78 -15.18 -13.50 -6.86
N ASP A 79 -14.79 -14.36 -5.92
CA ASP A 79 -13.59 -15.21 -6.01
C ASP A 79 -13.94 -16.64 -5.55
N LYS A 80 -12.98 -17.43 -5.17
CA LYS A 80 -13.12 -18.83 -4.75
C LYS A 80 -13.33 -19.04 -3.25
N GLY A 81 -13.75 -18.01 -2.51
CA GLY A 81 -14.04 -18.07 -1.08
C GLY A 81 -12.80 -17.96 -0.17
N TYR A 82 -11.65 -17.58 -0.71
CA TYR A 82 -10.43 -17.33 0.08
C TYR A 82 -9.65 -16.14 -0.47
N ALA A 83 -8.76 -15.59 0.36
CA ALA A 83 -7.85 -14.53 0.00
C ALA A 83 -6.43 -14.85 0.46
N HIS A 84 -5.44 -14.13 -0.07
CA HIS A 84 -4.03 -14.30 0.24
C HIS A 84 -3.48 -13.04 0.91
N PHE A 85 -2.95 -13.15 2.13
CA PHE A 85 -2.19 -12.09 2.77
C PHE A 85 -0.78 -12.02 2.21
N THR A 86 -0.32 -10.83 1.85
CA THR A 86 0.99 -10.65 1.22
C THR A 86 2.06 -10.21 2.21
N THR A 87 3.34 -10.41 1.84
CA THR A 87 4.49 -9.95 2.64
C THR A 87 4.61 -8.42 2.74
N ARG A 88 3.78 -7.67 1.99
CA ARG A 88 3.65 -6.21 2.13
C ARG A 88 2.33 -5.81 2.76
N GLN A 89 1.81 -6.66 3.64
CA GLN A 89 0.63 -6.36 4.47
C GLN A 89 -0.61 -6.00 3.65
N ASN A 90 -0.76 -6.53 2.43
CA ASN A 90 -1.93 -6.37 1.59
C ASN A 90 -2.74 -7.66 1.52
N VAL A 91 -3.97 -7.58 0.97
CA VAL A 91 -4.79 -8.74 0.65
C VAL A 91 -4.88 -8.90 -0.86
N GLN A 92 -4.91 -10.13 -1.35
CA GLN A 92 -4.92 -10.46 -2.76
C GLN A 92 -6.04 -11.46 -3.07
N LEU A 93 -6.86 -11.12 -4.07
CA LEU A 93 -7.80 -12.00 -4.75
C LEU A 93 -7.13 -12.53 -6.02
N ASN A 94 -7.28 -13.81 -6.33
CA ASN A 94 -6.51 -14.43 -7.41
C ASN A 94 -7.37 -14.83 -8.62
N TRP A 95 -8.69 -14.76 -8.51
CA TRP A 95 -9.62 -15.29 -9.53
C TRP A 95 -10.83 -14.38 -9.82
N PRO A 96 -10.83 -13.06 -9.49
CA PRO A 96 -11.98 -12.23 -9.83
C PRO A 96 -12.10 -12.13 -11.36
N ALA A 97 -13.32 -12.07 -11.88
CA ALA A 97 -13.53 -11.75 -13.28
C ALA A 97 -13.24 -10.27 -13.54
N LEU A 98 -12.73 -9.93 -14.72
CA LEU A 98 -12.34 -8.54 -15.03
C LEU A 98 -13.55 -7.59 -14.94
N GLU A 99 -14.69 -8.03 -15.42
CA GLU A 99 -15.96 -7.31 -15.40
C GLU A 99 -16.46 -7.00 -13.99
N ASP A 100 -16.13 -7.83 -13.00
CA ASP A 100 -16.55 -7.67 -11.60
C ASP A 100 -15.65 -6.74 -10.78
N VAL A 101 -14.44 -6.45 -11.26
CA VAL A 101 -13.47 -5.66 -10.48
C VAL A 101 -13.98 -4.27 -10.10
N PRO A 102 -14.69 -3.52 -10.98
CA PRO A 102 -15.26 -2.22 -10.57
C PRO A 102 -16.28 -2.34 -9.42
N ASP A 103 -17.07 -3.41 -9.37
CA ASP A 103 -18.03 -3.66 -8.28
C ASP A 103 -17.32 -4.03 -6.98
N ILE A 104 -16.27 -4.84 -7.06
CA ILE A 104 -15.39 -5.14 -5.92
C ILE A 104 -14.79 -3.85 -5.34
N LEU A 105 -14.28 -2.96 -6.21
CA LEU A 105 -13.71 -1.68 -5.76
C LEU A 105 -14.77 -0.76 -5.14
N ALA A 106 -16.00 -0.76 -5.66
CA ALA A 106 -17.13 -0.03 -5.08
C ALA A 106 -17.47 -0.54 -3.66
N GLU A 107 -17.57 -1.87 -3.49
CA GLU A 107 -17.80 -2.47 -2.18
C GLU A 107 -16.67 -2.19 -1.18
N LEU A 108 -15.42 -2.14 -1.64
CA LEU A 108 -14.28 -1.76 -0.80
C LEU A 108 -14.35 -0.30 -0.36
N ALA A 109 -14.74 0.61 -1.27
CA ALA A 109 -14.87 2.03 -0.96
C ALA A 109 -15.91 2.30 0.15
N GLU A 110 -17.00 1.52 0.21
CA GLU A 110 -18.01 1.62 1.29
C GLU A 110 -17.45 1.35 2.70
N VAL A 111 -16.34 0.62 2.81
CA VAL A 111 -15.65 0.33 4.07
C VAL A 111 -14.29 1.02 4.20
N GLU A 112 -14.08 2.10 3.43
CA GLU A 112 -12.85 2.90 3.45
C GLU A 112 -11.60 2.07 3.08
N MET A 113 -11.73 1.27 2.02
CA MET A 113 -10.63 0.51 1.43
C MET A 113 -10.50 0.82 -0.07
N HIS A 114 -9.32 0.61 -0.60
CA HIS A 114 -9.00 0.78 -2.02
C HIS A 114 -7.91 -0.20 -2.46
N ALA A 115 -7.60 -0.23 -3.75
CA ALA A 115 -6.53 -1.07 -4.31
C ALA A 115 -5.32 -0.28 -4.84
N ASN A 116 -5.32 1.04 -4.69
CA ASN A 116 -4.19 1.89 -5.09
C ASN A 116 -2.93 1.58 -4.27
N GLN A 117 -1.75 1.88 -4.81
CA GLN A 117 -0.44 1.64 -4.18
C GLN A 117 -0.09 0.16 -3.95
N THR A 118 -0.78 -0.76 -4.59
CA THR A 118 -0.52 -2.20 -4.47
C THR A 118 0.13 -2.80 -5.70
N SER A 119 0.06 -2.13 -6.84
CA SER A 119 0.66 -2.55 -8.10
C SER A 119 1.19 -1.35 -8.93
N GLY A 120 1.79 -1.63 -10.07
CA GLY A 120 2.35 -0.59 -10.94
C GLY A 120 3.63 0.06 -10.40
N ASN A 121 4.02 1.13 -11.06
CA ASN A 121 5.22 1.91 -10.77
C ASN A 121 4.84 3.17 -9.98
N CYS A 122 4.52 2.99 -8.72
CA CYS A 122 4.12 4.03 -7.78
C CYS A 122 4.81 3.83 -6.43
N ILE A 123 4.65 4.78 -5.51
CA ILE A 123 4.94 4.54 -4.10
C ILE A 123 3.95 3.48 -3.61
N ARG A 124 4.50 2.37 -3.12
CA ARG A 124 3.71 1.24 -2.65
C ARG A 124 3.21 1.46 -1.23
N ASN A 125 2.21 0.70 -0.82
CA ASN A 125 1.76 0.66 0.58
C ASN A 125 2.95 0.68 1.54
N THR A 126 3.02 1.67 2.42
CA THR A 126 4.04 1.76 3.47
C THR A 126 3.80 0.64 4.48
N THR A 127 4.85 -0.08 4.83
CA THR A 127 4.79 -1.22 5.75
C THR A 127 5.49 -0.91 7.07
N THR A 128 5.08 -1.60 8.14
CA THR A 128 5.70 -1.51 9.46
C THR A 128 5.74 -2.88 10.13
N ASP A 129 6.23 -2.94 11.37
CA ASP A 129 6.23 -4.15 12.18
C ASP A 129 4.79 -4.62 12.48
N GLN A 130 4.54 -5.91 12.37
CA GLN A 130 3.24 -6.53 12.69
C GLN A 130 2.85 -6.42 14.17
N PHE A 131 3.80 -6.12 15.07
CA PHE A 131 3.57 -5.92 16.50
C PHE A 131 3.49 -4.45 16.90
N SER A 132 3.41 -3.52 15.92
CA SER A 132 3.30 -2.09 16.19
C SER A 132 2.15 -1.77 17.15
N GLY A 133 2.46 -1.00 18.18
CA GLY A 133 1.54 -0.59 19.23
C GLY A 133 1.41 -1.58 20.41
N VAL A 134 2.12 -2.74 20.38
CA VAL A 134 2.05 -3.75 21.45
C VAL A 134 3.41 -4.35 21.85
N GLN A 135 4.49 -4.01 21.16
CA GLN A 135 5.82 -4.51 21.46
C GLN A 135 6.49 -3.71 22.59
N SER A 136 7.24 -4.40 23.46
CA SER A 136 7.86 -3.79 24.65
C SER A 136 9.09 -2.93 24.34
N ASP A 137 9.71 -3.10 23.17
CA ASP A 137 10.91 -2.39 22.72
C ASP A 137 10.58 -1.29 21.68
N GLU A 138 9.32 -0.86 21.63
CA GLU A 138 8.85 0.18 20.72
C GLU A 138 9.23 1.57 21.23
N ILE A 139 9.96 2.35 20.43
CA ILE A 139 10.37 3.72 20.76
C ILE A 139 9.17 4.66 20.77
N ALA A 140 8.31 4.51 19.75
CA ALA A 140 7.01 5.16 19.61
C ALA A 140 6.19 4.42 18.56
N ASP A 141 4.86 4.61 18.55
CA ASP A 141 3.98 3.98 17.57
C ASP A 141 4.31 4.43 16.14
N PRO A 142 4.73 3.54 15.21
CA PRO A 142 5.10 3.93 13.85
C PRO A 142 3.88 4.18 12.94
N ARG A 143 2.68 3.73 13.33
CA ARG A 143 1.48 3.77 12.50
C ARG A 143 1.04 5.19 12.09
N PRO A 144 1.11 6.23 12.95
CA PRO A 144 0.84 7.60 12.54
C PRO A 144 1.76 8.08 11.42
N TYR A 145 3.04 7.75 11.48
CA TYR A 145 4.03 8.13 10.44
C TYR A 145 3.81 7.39 9.12
N CYS A 146 3.46 6.10 9.20
CA CYS A 146 3.04 5.34 8.01
C CYS A 146 1.80 5.96 7.37
N GLU A 147 0.85 6.43 8.17
CA GLU A 147 -0.36 7.09 7.69
C GLU A 147 -0.07 8.44 7.04
N ILE A 148 0.82 9.25 7.62
CA ILE A 148 1.28 10.51 7.03
C ILE A 148 1.89 10.27 5.64
N ILE A 149 2.80 9.30 5.52
CA ILE A 149 3.41 8.92 4.23
C ILE A 149 2.33 8.43 3.26
N ARG A 150 1.35 7.65 3.72
CA ARG A 150 0.24 7.18 2.90
C ARG A 150 -0.59 8.34 2.35
N GLN A 151 -1.05 9.25 3.19
CA GLN A 151 -1.86 10.39 2.78
C GLN A 151 -1.11 11.28 1.79
N TRP A 152 0.16 11.57 2.06
CA TRP A 152 0.99 12.37 1.17
C TRP A 152 1.18 11.71 -0.20
N SER A 153 1.29 10.38 -0.27
CA SER A 153 1.64 9.67 -1.51
C SER A 153 0.44 9.08 -2.26
N THR A 154 -0.71 8.87 -1.59
CA THR A 154 -1.90 8.31 -2.22
C THR A 154 -2.51 9.33 -3.18
N PHE A 155 -2.78 8.91 -4.43
CA PHE A 155 -3.31 9.76 -5.51
C PHE A 155 -2.43 10.96 -5.89
N HIS A 156 -1.23 11.10 -5.34
CA HIS A 156 -0.34 12.19 -5.74
C HIS A 156 0.12 11.99 -7.19
N PRO A 157 -0.08 12.96 -8.09
CA PRO A 157 0.14 12.77 -9.52
C PRO A 157 1.60 12.46 -9.87
N GLU A 158 2.56 13.02 -9.16
CA GLU A 158 3.99 12.76 -9.37
C GLU A 158 4.39 11.31 -9.03
N PHE A 159 3.62 10.61 -8.20
CA PHE A 159 3.92 9.25 -7.76
C PHE A 159 3.12 8.17 -8.49
N ALA A 160 2.26 8.57 -9.43
CA ALA A 160 1.40 7.64 -10.16
C ALA A 160 2.17 6.86 -11.25
N PHE A 161 3.22 7.45 -11.83
CA PHE A 161 3.97 6.90 -12.96
C PHE A 161 5.48 7.02 -12.75
N LEU A 162 5.99 6.46 -11.67
CA LEU A 162 7.42 6.40 -11.40
C LEU A 162 8.12 5.47 -12.42
N PRO A 163 9.42 5.64 -12.67
CA PRO A 163 10.19 4.72 -13.52
C PRO A 163 10.17 3.27 -12.99
N ARG A 164 9.99 3.11 -11.68
CA ARG A 164 9.95 1.82 -11.00
C ARG A 164 9.07 1.93 -9.73
N LYS A 165 8.51 0.78 -9.29
CA LYS A 165 7.87 0.68 -7.98
C LYS A 165 8.82 1.13 -6.87
N PHE A 166 8.32 1.91 -5.92
CA PHE A 166 9.07 2.46 -4.82
C PHE A 166 8.45 2.02 -3.49
N LYS A 167 9.26 1.57 -2.54
CA LYS A 167 8.78 0.96 -1.30
C LYS A 167 9.41 1.64 -0.09
N VAL A 168 8.56 1.98 0.88
CA VAL A 168 8.93 2.53 2.17
C VAL A 168 8.53 1.57 3.27
N ALA A 169 9.36 1.44 4.30
CA ALA A 169 9.03 0.72 5.53
C ALA A 169 9.53 1.50 6.75
N VAL A 170 8.76 1.41 7.85
CA VAL A 170 9.08 2.05 9.13
C VAL A 170 9.22 0.97 10.18
N ASN A 171 10.29 1.01 10.97
CA ASN A 171 10.51 0.12 12.11
C ASN A 171 10.62 0.94 13.40
N ALA A 172 9.90 0.52 14.44
CA ALA A 172 9.85 1.23 15.72
C ALA A 172 10.81 0.68 16.78
N SER A 173 11.38 -0.52 16.58
CA SER A 173 12.33 -1.12 17.52
C SER A 173 13.77 -0.88 17.05
N GLU A 174 14.64 -0.38 17.93
CA GLU A 174 16.08 -0.35 17.66
C GLU A 174 16.75 -1.74 17.74
N GLN A 175 16.13 -2.66 18.46
CA GLN A 175 16.74 -3.97 18.74
C GLN A 175 16.46 -4.99 17.64
N THR A 176 15.28 -4.90 17.00
CA THR A 176 14.81 -5.91 16.06
C THR A 176 14.16 -5.29 14.83
N ASP A 177 14.73 -5.48 13.66
CA ASP A 177 14.13 -5.07 12.39
C ASP A 177 13.16 -6.15 11.87
N ARG A 178 11.88 -6.09 12.28
CA ARG A 178 10.82 -6.97 11.78
C ARG A 178 10.16 -6.44 10.50
N ALA A 179 10.38 -5.17 10.17
CA ALA A 179 9.89 -4.55 8.96
C ALA A 179 10.84 -4.73 7.75
N ALA A 180 12.05 -5.27 7.99
CA ALA A 180 13.11 -5.45 6.99
C ALA A 180 13.45 -4.14 6.27
N ILE A 181 13.58 -3.05 7.02
CA ILE A 181 13.76 -1.69 6.48
C ILE A 181 14.97 -1.57 5.56
N GLN A 182 16.04 -2.33 5.84
CA GLN A 182 17.29 -2.25 5.10
C GLN A 182 17.21 -2.77 3.65
N VAL A 183 16.15 -3.51 3.28
CA VAL A 183 15.93 -3.98 1.90
C VAL A 183 14.82 -3.21 1.17
N HIS A 184 14.45 -2.05 1.68
CA HIS A 184 13.50 -1.13 1.07
C HIS A 184 14.20 0.01 0.34
N ASP A 185 13.50 0.64 -0.61
CA ASP A 185 14.02 1.83 -1.30
C ASP A 185 14.29 2.96 -0.29
N ILE A 186 13.35 3.15 0.68
CA ILE A 186 13.58 3.92 1.92
C ILE A 186 13.19 3.06 3.12
N GLY A 187 14.12 2.93 4.06
CA GLY A 187 13.89 2.34 5.37
C GLY A 187 14.04 3.37 6.48
N LEU A 188 13.02 3.50 7.32
CA LEU A 188 12.97 4.46 8.42
C LEU A 188 13.03 3.70 9.75
N GLN A 189 14.16 3.82 10.46
CA GLN A 189 14.30 3.33 11.82
C GLN A 189 13.97 4.45 12.80
N MET A 190 12.94 4.29 13.61
CA MET A 190 12.65 5.23 14.68
C MET A 190 13.79 5.23 15.70
N VAL A 191 14.24 6.41 16.10
CA VAL A 191 15.34 6.61 17.05
C VAL A 191 15.06 7.83 17.93
N ARG A 192 15.77 7.94 19.07
CA ARG A 192 15.84 9.16 19.86
C ARG A 192 17.25 9.72 19.83
N ASN A 193 17.36 11.04 19.78
CA ASN A 193 18.66 11.71 19.94
C ASN A 193 19.06 11.80 21.42
N GLU A 194 20.23 12.36 21.70
CA GLU A 194 20.75 12.54 23.07
C GLU A 194 19.85 13.44 23.95
N ALA A 195 19.07 14.33 23.34
CA ALA A 195 18.10 15.17 24.05
C ALA A 195 16.77 14.45 24.32
N GLY A 196 16.57 13.24 23.77
CA GLY A 196 15.34 12.46 23.88
C GLY A 196 14.30 12.76 22.79
N ASP A 197 14.60 13.66 21.84
CA ASP A 197 13.70 13.98 20.74
C ASP A 197 13.55 12.79 19.80
N LEU A 198 12.34 12.59 19.28
CA LEU A 198 12.01 11.55 18.34
C LEU A 198 12.44 11.93 16.92
N GLY A 199 12.91 10.95 16.16
CA GLY A 199 13.28 11.10 14.76
C GLY A 199 13.52 9.75 14.10
N PHE A 200 14.14 9.79 12.93
CA PHE A 200 14.39 8.61 12.11
C PHE A 200 15.86 8.51 11.70
N ARG A 201 16.43 7.32 11.81
CA ARG A 201 17.61 6.94 11.05
C ARG A 201 17.15 6.48 9.67
N VAL A 202 17.74 7.05 8.63
CA VAL A 202 17.27 6.87 7.26
C VAL A 202 18.20 5.96 6.47
N HIS A 203 17.67 4.83 6.00
CA HIS A 203 18.31 3.93 5.06
C HIS A 203 17.77 4.17 3.66
N VAL A 204 18.63 4.14 2.63
CA VAL A 204 18.21 4.35 1.22
C VAL A 204 18.93 3.38 0.30
N GLY A 205 18.22 2.97 -0.77
CA GLY A 205 18.79 2.16 -1.85
C GLY A 205 18.81 0.66 -1.57
N GLY A 206 18.05 0.20 -0.59
CA GLY A 206 17.83 -1.23 -0.36
C GLY A 206 17.04 -1.87 -1.50
N GLY A 207 17.19 -3.17 -1.68
CA GLY A 207 16.46 -3.93 -2.68
C GLY A 207 16.46 -5.42 -2.39
N LEU A 208 15.33 -6.05 -2.67
CA LEU A 208 15.18 -7.50 -2.57
C LEU A 208 14.75 -8.05 -3.93
N GLY A 209 15.71 -8.61 -4.65
CA GLY A 209 15.52 -9.19 -5.96
C GLY A 209 16.56 -10.25 -6.25
N ARG A 210 16.88 -10.49 -7.52
CA ARG A 210 17.91 -11.46 -7.94
C ARG A 210 19.28 -11.15 -7.30
N THR A 211 19.61 -9.88 -7.17
CA THR A 211 20.80 -9.40 -6.46
C THR A 211 20.28 -8.52 -5.31
N PRO A 212 20.19 -9.05 -4.09
CA PRO A 212 19.73 -8.27 -2.95
C PRO A 212 20.78 -7.21 -2.58
N MET A 213 20.26 -6.04 -2.14
CA MET A 213 21.10 -4.94 -1.70
C MET A 213 20.60 -4.46 -0.33
N VAL A 214 21.54 -4.17 0.57
CA VAL A 214 21.25 -3.53 1.86
C VAL A 214 21.44 -2.03 1.71
N GLY A 215 20.42 -1.27 2.05
CA GLY A 215 20.45 0.19 2.02
C GLY A 215 21.37 0.75 3.12
N PRO A 216 22.41 1.53 2.78
CA PRO A 216 23.22 2.22 3.76
C PRO A 216 22.42 3.27 4.51
N VAL A 217 22.88 3.61 5.71
CA VAL A 217 22.41 4.80 6.43
C VAL A 217 22.96 6.04 5.73
N ILE A 218 22.06 6.93 5.33
CA ILE A 218 22.43 8.23 4.75
C ILE A 218 22.25 9.38 5.74
N ARG A 219 21.45 9.16 6.79
CA ARG A 219 21.22 10.14 7.86
C ARG A 219 20.96 9.40 9.16
N ASP A 220 21.75 9.69 10.20
CA ASP A 220 21.63 9.04 11.51
C ASP A 220 20.42 9.55 12.30
N PHE A 221 20.05 10.82 12.11
CA PHE A 221 18.87 11.43 12.72
C PHE A 221 18.21 12.45 11.80
N LEU A 222 16.96 12.17 11.43
CA LEU A 222 16.03 13.08 10.78
C LEU A 222 14.93 13.40 11.80
N PRO A 223 14.74 14.68 12.22
CA PRO A 223 13.66 15.03 13.14
C PRO A 223 12.29 14.55 12.61
N GLU A 224 11.39 14.15 13.51
CA GLU A 224 10.07 13.63 13.11
C GLU A 224 9.25 14.63 12.26
N LEU A 225 9.40 15.93 12.53
CA LEU A 225 8.69 16.99 11.81
C LEU A 225 9.20 17.20 10.37
N ASP A 226 10.39 16.68 10.06
CA ASP A 226 11.02 16.80 8.74
C ASP A 226 10.73 15.57 7.84
N LEU A 227 9.81 14.68 8.26
CA LEU A 227 9.57 13.41 7.58
C LEU A 227 9.19 13.55 6.10
N LEU A 228 8.49 14.62 5.72
CA LEU A 228 8.03 14.89 4.35
C LEU A 228 8.74 16.09 3.71
N THR A 229 9.81 16.59 4.27
CA THR A 229 10.65 17.65 3.71
C THR A 229 11.95 17.08 3.16
#